data_fbdba29e8241ed9284c96e38ba121121
#
_entry.id   fbdba29e8241ed9284c96e38ba121121
#
_cell.length_a   1.000
_cell.length_b   1.000
_cell.length_c   1.000
_cell.angle_alpha   90.00
_cell.angle_beta   90.00
_cell.angle_gamma   90.00
#
_symmetry.space_group_name_H-M   'P 1'
#
loop_
_entity.id
_entity.type
_entity.pdbx_description
1 polymer ?
#
loop_
_entity_poly.entity_id
_entity_poly.type
_entity_poly.pdbx_seq_one_letter_code
_entity_poly.pdbx_strand_id
1 'polypeptide(L)'
;MLSVKSLHWRGSFSLHEQNIHNLPRDQGPGNTVSLEVESENITERFFVVGEKRVSAEVVAAQLVKEVKRYLASTAAVGEYLADQLVLPMALAGAGEFTVAHPSCHLLTNIAVVERFLPVRFSLIETDGVTRVSIE
;
A
#
# COMPACT_ATOMS: atom_id res chain seq x y z
N MET A 1 -22.06 13.95 0.20
CA MET A 1 -21.10 14.96 -0.31
C MET A 1 -20.00 15.05 0.74
N LEU A 2 -18.89 14.37 0.51
CA LEU A 2 -17.74 14.37 1.42
C LEU A 2 -16.76 15.44 0.94
N SER A 3 -16.67 16.51 1.72
CA SER A 3 -15.64 17.53 1.54
C SER A 3 -14.36 17.03 2.24
N VAL A 4 -13.34 16.71 1.50
CA VAL A 4 -12.01 16.46 2.06
C VAL A 4 -11.48 17.79 2.55
N LYS A 5 -11.59 18.06 3.84
CA LYS A 5 -10.88 19.18 4.45
C LYS A 5 -9.40 18.89 4.40
N SER A 6 -8.63 19.84 3.89
CA SER A 6 -7.18 19.80 3.72
C SER A 6 -6.48 19.15 4.92
N LEU A 7 -5.79 18.05 4.67
CA LEU A 7 -4.89 17.45 5.64
C LEU A 7 -3.67 18.38 5.79
N HIS A 8 -3.55 19.06 6.95
CA HIS A 8 -2.33 19.80 7.25
C HIS A 8 -1.26 18.81 7.72
N TRP A 9 -0.38 18.44 6.81
CA TRP A 9 0.84 17.70 7.11
C TRP A 9 2.01 18.69 7.27
N ARG A 10 2.74 18.60 8.38
CA ARG A 10 4.01 19.33 8.57
C ARG A 10 5.18 18.46 8.09
N GLY A 11 5.31 18.29 6.80
CA GLY A 11 6.42 17.64 6.11
C GLY A 11 6.53 18.21 4.70
N SER A 12 7.61 17.95 3.99
CA SER A 12 7.89 18.49 2.65
C SER A 12 7.09 17.81 1.52
N PHE A 13 5.89 17.34 1.81
CA PHE A 13 4.99 16.81 0.79
C PHE A 13 3.97 17.89 0.40
N SER A 14 3.86 18.20 -0.87
CA SER A 14 2.78 19.05 -1.36
C SER A 14 1.61 18.18 -1.82
N LEU A 15 0.39 18.51 -1.37
CA LEU A 15 -0.83 17.97 -1.95
C LEU A 15 -1.00 18.61 -3.33
N HIS A 16 -0.69 17.85 -4.39
CA HIS A 16 -0.76 18.38 -5.75
C HIS A 16 -2.18 18.40 -6.31
N GLU A 17 -3.04 17.46 -5.91
CA GLU A 17 -4.37 17.36 -6.50
C GLU A 17 -5.38 16.69 -5.55
N GLN A 18 -6.62 17.19 -5.57
CA GLN A 18 -7.75 16.56 -4.89
C GLN A 18 -8.85 16.31 -5.91
N ASN A 19 -9.20 15.04 -6.11
CA ASN A 19 -10.24 14.64 -7.04
C ASN A 19 -11.41 14.01 -6.29
N ILE A 20 -12.63 14.46 -6.61
CA ILE A 20 -13.87 13.86 -6.10
C ILE A 20 -14.62 13.24 -7.27
N HIS A 21 -14.71 11.93 -7.31
CA HIS A 21 -15.47 11.18 -8.28
C HIS A 21 -16.80 10.74 -7.69
N ASN A 22 -17.90 11.14 -8.33
CA ASN A 22 -19.23 10.67 -7.98
C ASN A 22 -19.58 9.49 -8.88
N LEU A 23 -19.82 8.32 -8.28
CA LEU A 23 -20.27 7.15 -9.01
C LEU A 23 -21.78 7.19 -9.25
N PRO A 24 -22.28 6.51 -10.30
CA PRO A 24 -23.71 6.35 -10.55
C PRO A 24 -24.45 5.73 -9.36
N ARG A 25 -25.72 6.11 -9.18
CA ARG A 25 -26.51 5.69 -8.00
C ARG A 25 -26.85 4.20 -7.98
N ASP A 26 -26.75 3.51 -9.09
CA ASP A 26 -26.99 2.08 -9.29
C ASP A 26 -25.87 1.19 -8.76
N GLN A 27 -24.72 1.77 -8.42
CA GLN A 27 -23.57 1.02 -7.87
C GLN A 27 -23.63 0.81 -6.34
N GLY A 28 -24.75 1.15 -5.72
CA GLY A 28 -24.98 0.99 -4.30
C GLY A 28 -24.34 2.10 -3.43
N PRO A 29 -24.68 2.11 -2.13
CA PRO A 29 -24.12 3.08 -1.20
C PRO A 29 -22.71 2.66 -0.78
N GLY A 30 -21.73 3.49 -1.07
CA GLY A 30 -20.34 3.29 -0.64
C GLY A 30 -19.52 4.54 -0.89
N ASN A 31 -18.41 4.63 -0.19
CA ASN A 31 -17.36 5.60 -0.47
C ASN A 31 -16.00 4.96 -0.28
N THR A 32 -15.02 5.46 -1.00
CA THR A 32 -13.61 5.08 -0.83
C THR A 32 -12.80 6.35 -0.81
N VAL A 33 -11.86 6.42 0.11
CA VAL A 33 -10.86 7.49 0.15
C VAL A 33 -9.53 6.85 -0.21
N SER A 34 -8.81 7.43 -1.16
CA SER A 34 -7.47 6.99 -1.54
C SER A 34 -6.48 8.14 -1.48
N LEU A 35 -5.21 7.80 -1.25
CA LEU A 35 -4.08 8.70 -1.28
C LEU A 35 -2.94 8.01 -2.03
N GLU A 36 -2.33 8.75 -2.95
CA GLU A 36 -1.14 8.31 -3.66
C GLU A 36 0.09 9.02 -3.11
N VAL A 37 1.14 8.26 -2.89
CA VAL A 37 2.46 8.74 -2.51
C VAL A 37 3.39 8.44 -3.69
N GLU A 38 3.75 9.48 -4.39
CA GLU A 38 4.69 9.38 -5.52
C GLU A 38 6.11 9.57 -5.02
N SER A 39 7.01 8.70 -5.43
CA SER A 39 8.45 8.79 -5.24
C SER A 39 9.15 8.60 -6.58
N GLU A 40 10.48 8.75 -6.62
CA GLU A 40 11.27 8.71 -7.85
C GLU A 40 11.03 7.43 -8.68
N ASN A 41 10.88 6.28 -8.02
CA ASN A 41 10.84 4.99 -8.69
C ASN A 41 9.54 4.22 -8.48
N ILE A 42 8.65 4.70 -7.59
CA ILE A 42 7.46 3.95 -7.22
C ILE A 42 6.33 4.90 -6.80
N THR A 43 5.10 4.53 -7.12
CA THR A 43 3.89 5.17 -6.62
C THR A 43 3.14 4.18 -5.75
N GLU A 44 2.98 4.53 -4.47
CA GLU A 44 2.16 3.77 -3.52
C GLU A 44 0.76 4.36 -3.44
N ARG A 45 -0.24 3.47 -3.49
CA ARG A 45 -1.63 3.87 -3.32
C ARG A 45 -2.21 3.24 -2.07
N PHE A 46 -2.64 4.08 -1.15
CA PHE A 46 -3.38 3.70 0.04
C PHE A 46 -4.86 3.99 -0.15
N PHE A 47 -5.72 3.12 0.31
CA PHE A 47 -7.16 3.36 0.24
C PHE A 47 -7.89 2.73 1.43
N VAL A 48 -8.97 3.37 1.84
CA VAL A 48 -9.88 2.86 2.85
C VAL A 48 -11.31 2.94 2.32
N VAL A 49 -12.02 1.84 2.43
CA VAL A 49 -13.44 1.77 2.07
C VAL A 49 -14.27 2.21 3.27
N GLY A 50 -15.20 3.12 3.03
CA GLY A 50 -16.13 3.56 4.07
C GLY A 50 -17.12 2.48 4.43
N GLU A 51 -17.34 2.31 5.72
CA GLU A 51 -18.31 1.36 6.27
C GLU A 51 -19.57 2.06 6.75
N LYS A 52 -20.68 1.33 6.74
CA LYS A 52 -21.96 1.82 7.27
C LYS A 52 -21.81 2.17 8.75
N ARG A 53 -22.23 3.37 9.14
CA ARG A 53 -22.15 3.93 10.50
C ARG A 53 -20.74 4.35 10.95
N VAL A 54 -19.75 4.30 10.09
CA VAL A 54 -18.42 4.88 10.35
C VAL A 54 -18.39 6.28 9.75
N SER A 55 -17.97 7.27 10.53
CA SER A 55 -17.90 8.65 10.03
C SER A 55 -16.74 8.83 9.05
N ALA A 56 -16.85 9.81 8.17
CA ALA A 56 -15.81 10.12 7.18
C ALA A 56 -14.47 10.51 7.84
N GLU A 57 -14.54 11.15 9.01
CA GLU A 57 -13.37 11.53 9.79
C GLU A 57 -12.60 10.30 10.29
N VAL A 58 -13.30 9.25 10.72
CA VAL A 58 -12.68 7.99 11.15
C VAL A 58 -12.03 7.28 9.97
N VAL A 59 -12.71 7.20 8.82
CA VAL A 59 -12.16 6.62 7.58
C VAL A 59 -10.91 7.38 7.14
N ALA A 60 -10.96 8.71 7.13
CA ALA A 60 -9.81 9.53 6.78
C ALA A 60 -8.65 9.39 7.78
N ALA A 61 -8.94 9.31 9.08
CA ALA A 61 -7.92 9.12 10.11
C ALA A 61 -7.21 7.77 9.98
N GLN A 62 -7.93 6.72 9.60
CA GLN A 62 -7.35 5.41 9.32
C GLN A 62 -6.37 5.47 8.14
N LEU A 63 -6.79 6.05 7.01
CA LEU A 63 -5.93 6.23 5.83
C LEU A 63 -4.65 7.00 6.18
N VAL A 64 -4.79 8.12 6.91
CA VAL A 64 -3.65 8.93 7.35
C VAL A 64 -2.68 8.15 8.24
N LYS A 65 -3.20 7.31 9.13
CA LYS A 65 -2.38 6.46 9.99
C LYS A 65 -1.55 5.46 9.18
N GLU A 66 -2.13 4.85 8.16
CA GLU A 66 -1.43 3.91 7.27
C GLU A 66 -0.32 4.60 6.48
N VAL A 67 -0.64 5.74 5.85
CA VAL A 67 0.35 6.54 5.11
C VAL A 67 1.48 7.01 6.01
N LYS A 68 1.18 7.51 7.22
CA LYS A 68 2.21 7.91 8.18
C LYS A 68 3.13 6.78 8.58
N ARG A 69 2.59 5.57 8.78
CA ARG A 69 3.38 4.39 9.10
C ARG A 69 4.35 4.04 7.98
N TYR A 70 3.88 4.08 6.73
CA TYR A 70 4.73 3.88 5.56
C TYR A 70 5.83 4.93 5.46
N LEU A 71 5.49 6.20 5.52
CA LEU A 71 6.43 7.33 5.42
C LEU A 71 7.44 7.41 6.58
N ALA A 72 7.15 6.80 7.72
CA ALA A 72 8.07 6.71 8.85
C ALA A 72 9.10 5.57 8.68
N SER A 73 8.92 4.70 7.71
CA SER A 73 9.86 3.62 7.38
C SER A 73 10.78 4.05 6.24
N THR A 74 11.90 3.33 6.09
CA THR A 74 12.80 3.44 4.93
C THR A 74 12.48 2.38 3.86
N ALA A 75 11.36 1.67 4.00
CA ALA A 75 10.91 0.66 3.06
C ALA A 75 10.53 1.28 1.72
N ALA A 76 10.88 0.60 0.63
CA ALA A 76 10.52 1.04 -0.71
C ALA A 76 9.04 0.85 -0.99
N VAL A 77 8.44 -0.23 -0.48
CA VAL A 77 7.03 -0.56 -0.74
C VAL A 77 6.23 -0.74 0.55
N GLY A 78 4.95 -0.45 0.47
CA GLY A 78 3.97 -0.74 1.51
C GLY A 78 3.52 -2.20 1.50
N GLU A 79 2.75 -2.56 2.52
CA GLU A 79 2.31 -3.95 2.76
C GLU A 79 1.53 -4.54 1.58
N TYR A 80 0.62 -3.77 0.98
CA TYR A 80 -0.24 -4.25 -0.10
C TYR A 80 0.51 -4.39 -1.42
N LEU A 81 1.38 -3.45 -1.74
CA LEU A 81 2.18 -3.53 -2.96
C LEU A 81 3.21 -4.65 -2.86
N ALA A 82 3.81 -4.87 -1.69
CA ALA A 82 4.72 -5.99 -1.44
C ALA A 82 4.08 -7.34 -1.81
N ASP A 83 2.84 -7.57 -1.38
CA ASP A 83 2.09 -8.79 -1.71
C ASP A 83 1.82 -8.92 -3.23
N GLN A 84 1.49 -7.83 -3.90
CA GLN A 84 1.22 -7.81 -5.34
C GLN A 84 2.47 -8.05 -6.19
N LEU A 85 3.66 -7.71 -5.71
CA LEU A 85 4.92 -7.86 -6.44
C LEU A 85 5.45 -9.31 -6.48
N VAL A 86 5.02 -10.18 -5.56
CA VAL A 86 5.51 -11.56 -5.45
C VAL A 86 5.35 -12.31 -6.76
N LEU A 87 4.15 -12.35 -7.33
CA LEU A 87 3.89 -13.11 -8.55
C LEU A 87 4.59 -12.52 -9.78
N PRO A 88 4.56 -11.21 -10.07
CA PRO A 88 5.34 -10.63 -11.16
C PRO A 88 6.83 -10.92 -11.07
N MET A 89 7.44 -10.81 -9.89
CA MET A 89 8.85 -11.12 -9.67
C MET A 89 9.14 -12.60 -9.93
N ALA A 90 8.30 -13.49 -9.43
CA ALA A 90 8.43 -14.93 -9.66
C ALA A 90 8.38 -15.29 -11.14
N LEU A 91 7.48 -14.65 -11.91
CA LEU A 91 7.37 -14.86 -13.36
C LEU A 91 8.56 -14.27 -14.13
N ALA A 92 9.10 -13.16 -13.65
CA ALA A 92 10.30 -12.55 -14.23
C ALA A 92 11.58 -13.32 -13.88
N GLY A 93 11.56 -14.12 -12.81
CA GLY A 93 12.74 -14.83 -12.28
C GLY A 93 13.79 -13.87 -11.70
N ALA A 94 13.42 -12.63 -11.40
CA ALA A 94 14.29 -11.61 -10.87
C ALA A 94 13.49 -10.49 -10.18
N GLY A 95 14.17 -9.75 -9.30
CA GLY A 95 13.63 -8.56 -8.65
C GLY A 95 13.94 -8.54 -7.16
N GLU A 96 13.89 -7.34 -6.59
CA GLU A 96 13.99 -7.12 -5.16
C GLU A 96 13.19 -5.89 -4.74
N PHE A 97 12.73 -5.89 -3.50
CA PHE A 97 12.15 -4.73 -2.84
C PHE A 97 12.41 -4.80 -1.32
N THR A 98 12.17 -3.68 -0.63
CA THR A 98 12.18 -3.65 0.83
C THR A 98 10.78 -3.31 1.36
N VAL A 99 10.39 -4.00 2.43
CA VAL A 99 9.14 -3.78 3.17
C VAL A 99 9.45 -3.58 4.65
N ALA A 100 8.70 -2.73 5.34
CA ALA A 100 8.96 -2.44 6.76
C ALA A 100 8.83 -3.72 7.61
N HIS A 101 7.74 -4.46 7.42
CA HIS A 101 7.51 -5.76 8.07
C HIS A 101 6.75 -6.66 7.10
N PRO A 102 7.22 -7.90 6.86
CA PRO A 102 6.48 -8.86 6.05
C PRO A 102 5.13 -9.19 6.68
N SER A 103 4.05 -8.95 5.95
CA SER A 103 2.72 -9.34 6.41
C SER A 103 2.50 -10.85 6.31
N CYS A 104 1.52 -11.37 7.02
CA CYS A 104 1.11 -12.76 6.87
C CYS A 104 0.67 -13.09 5.43
N HIS A 105 0.05 -12.12 4.73
CA HIS A 105 -0.34 -12.27 3.33
C HIS A 105 0.87 -12.42 2.43
N LEU A 106 1.88 -11.55 2.57
CA LEU A 106 3.14 -11.64 1.82
C LEU A 106 3.82 -12.99 2.02
N LEU A 107 3.98 -13.43 3.27
CA LEU A 107 4.62 -14.71 3.58
C LEU A 107 3.84 -15.91 3.02
N THR A 108 2.52 -15.88 3.12
CA THR A 108 1.65 -16.92 2.57
C THR A 108 1.73 -16.95 1.04
N ASN A 109 1.70 -15.78 0.39
CA ASN A 109 1.78 -15.67 -1.05
C ASN A 109 3.13 -16.20 -1.58
N ILE A 110 4.23 -15.84 -0.94
CA ILE A 110 5.56 -16.40 -1.23
C ILE A 110 5.53 -17.94 -1.13
N ALA A 111 5.06 -18.47 0.00
CA ALA A 111 5.01 -19.91 0.22
C ALA A 111 4.14 -20.66 -0.81
N VAL A 112 3.05 -20.02 -1.27
CA VAL A 112 2.20 -20.58 -2.34
C VAL A 112 2.92 -20.54 -3.67
N VAL A 113 3.49 -19.39 -4.05
CA VAL A 113 4.17 -19.21 -5.35
C VAL A 113 5.33 -20.20 -5.50
N GLU A 114 6.14 -20.39 -4.46
CA GLU A 114 7.25 -21.35 -4.45
C GLU A 114 6.82 -22.81 -4.62
N ARG A 115 5.54 -23.14 -4.41
CA ARG A 115 5.01 -24.49 -4.67
C ARG A 115 4.65 -24.71 -6.14
N PHE A 116 4.34 -23.63 -6.86
CA PHE A 116 3.89 -23.72 -8.25
C PHE A 116 4.96 -23.33 -9.25
N LEU A 117 5.93 -22.51 -8.84
CA LEU A 117 7.01 -22.02 -9.70
C LEU A 117 8.37 -22.45 -9.16
N PRO A 118 9.35 -22.73 -10.04
CA PRO A 118 10.70 -23.14 -9.65
C PRO A 118 11.55 -21.90 -9.23
N VAL A 119 11.06 -21.16 -8.26
CA VAL A 119 11.72 -19.96 -7.72
C VAL A 119 11.87 -20.07 -6.21
N ARG A 120 12.81 -19.32 -5.65
CA ARG A 120 12.97 -19.14 -4.20
C ARG A 120 13.05 -17.67 -3.88
N PHE A 121 12.41 -17.31 -2.77
CA PHE A 121 12.50 -15.97 -2.21
C PHE A 121 13.42 -15.95 -1.02
N SER A 122 14.29 -14.96 -0.97
CA SER A 122 15.12 -14.65 0.19
C SER A 122 14.54 -13.47 0.94
N LEU A 123 14.42 -13.60 2.26
CA LEU A 123 13.95 -12.55 3.15
C LEU A 123 15.06 -12.24 4.16
N ILE A 124 15.67 -11.06 4.05
CA ILE A 124 16.78 -10.64 4.91
C ILE A 124 16.38 -9.34 5.62
N GLU A 125 16.35 -9.39 6.94
CA GLU A 125 16.12 -8.20 7.77
C GLU A 125 17.42 -7.40 7.92
N THR A 126 17.37 -6.12 7.60
CA THR A 126 18.50 -5.18 7.71
C THR A 126 17.98 -3.78 8.03
N ASP A 127 18.54 -3.15 9.05
CA ASP A 127 18.22 -1.76 9.41
C ASP A 127 16.72 -1.45 9.59
N GLY A 128 15.98 -2.42 10.16
CA GLY A 128 14.56 -2.27 10.46
C GLY A 128 13.62 -2.39 9.25
N VAL A 129 14.13 -2.88 8.13
CA VAL A 129 13.33 -3.28 6.96
C VAL A 129 13.70 -4.69 6.53
N THR A 130 12.77 -5.38 5.89
CA THR A 130 13.02 -6.69 5.28
C THR A 130 13.20 -6.53 3.78
N ARG A 131 14.34 -6.95 3.27
CA ARG A 131 14.59 -7.12 1.85
C ARG A 131 14.00 -8.44 1.40
N VAL A 132 13.21 -8.40 0.35
CA VAL A 132 12.64 -9.56 -0.34
C VAL A 132 13.23 -9.61 -1.74
N SER A 133 13.85 -10.72 -2.11
CA SER A 133 14.49 -10.90 -3.42
C SER A 133 14.27 -12.30 -3.96
N ILE A 134 14.37 -12.47 -5.28
CA ILE A 134 14.45 -13.78 -5.95
C ILE A 134 15.90 -14.27 -5.91
N GLU A 135 16.08 -15.54 -5.55
CA GLU A 135 17.36 -16.25 -5.61
C GLU A 135 17.57 -16.94 -6.97
#